data_1c5798b286f223f958303aa60fe32b41
#
_entry.id   1c5798b286f223f958303aa60fe32b41
#
_cell.length_a   1.000
_cell.length_b   1.000
_cell.length_c   1.000
_cell.angle_alpha   90.00
_cell.angle_beta   90.00
_cell.angle_gamma   90.00
#
_symmetry.space_group_name_H-M   'P 1'
#
loop_
_entity.id
_entity.type
_entity.pdbx_description
1 polymer ?
#
loop_
_entity_poly.entity_id
_entity_poly.type
_entity_poly.pdbx_seq_one_letter_code
_entity_poly.pdbx_strand_id
1 'polypeptide(L)'
;MKVIHLISGGDSGGAKTHVLSLLQNLNQVITAQLVCFRDGPFAEEARRMGIPTMICGGNNIPRQCRALTKIIHDGGYQLIHCHGSRANMVGALLRKPTGLPVVSTVHSDYKLDYMGRPFARLTFGAINAWALRHLDYRIGVSDAMVDLLIDRGFPPDKFYAIYNGIDFTPPPPQGDRLDYLRSLGADVDADSVVIGIAARLNPVKDMSTLIRGFAKAHESCKRLRLVIAGDGEERQKLGDLAKELGVEKEITFAGWISGGMDRFY
;
A
#
# COMPACT_ATOMS: atom_id res chain seq x y z
N MET A 1 20.23 17.82 -0.63
CA MET A 1 18.85 17.98 -1.14
C MET A 1 17.86 17.80 -0.01
N LYS A 2 16.81 18.63 0.07
CA LYS A 2 15.71 18.48 1.05
C LYS A 2 14.40 18.17 0.31
N VAL A 3 13.75 17.09 0.70
CA VAL A 3 12.48 16.62 0.09
C VAL A 3 11.40 16.56 1.16
N ILE A 4 10.22 17.06 0.83
CA ILE A 4 9.04 16.91 1.69
C ILE A 4 8.09 15.87 1.10
N HIS A 5 7.79 14.83 1.87
CA HIS A 5 6.88 13.76 1.50
C HIS A 5 5.51 13.98 2.11
N LEU A 6 4.47 13.95 1.30
CA LEU A 6 3.08 14.14 1.72
C LEU A 6 2.32 12.82 1.65
N ILE A 7 1.60 12.47 2.72
CA ILE A 7 0.76 11.26 2.77
C ILE A 7 -0.50 11.50 3.61
N SER A 8 -1.54 10.72 3.35
CA SER A 8 -2.78 10.81 4.14
C SER A 8 -2.58 10.50 5.62
N GLY A 9 -1.76 9.50 5.95
CA GLY A 9 -1.53 9.03 7.32
C GLY A 9 -2.55 8.01 7.82
N GLY A 10 -3.46 7.57 6.95
CA GLY A 10 -4.37 6.45 7.20
C GLY A 10 -4.07 5.24 6.33
N ASP A 11 -2.94 5.26 5.66
CA ASP A 11 -2.52 4.24 4.71
C ASP A 11 -2.11 2.96 5.42
N SER A 12 -2.36 1.82 4.78
CA SER A 12 -2.07 0.49 5.29
C SER A 12 -1.57 -0.41 4.15
N GLY A 13 -0.96 -1.55 4.49
CA GLY A 13 -0.44 -2.50 3.50
C GLY A 13 0.80 -2.00 2.77
N GLY A 14 0.97 -2.43 1.52
CA GLY A 14 2.21 -2.22 0.75
C GLY A 14 2.63 -0.75 0.57
N ALA A 15 1.69 0.17 0.38
CA ALA A 15 2.00 1.60 0.26
C ALA A 15 2.62 2.17 1.55
N LYS A 16 2.10 1.75 2.72
CA LYS A 16 2.66 2.11 4.03
C LYS A 16 4.10 1.61 4.15
N THR A 17 4.31 0.31 3.95
CA THR A 17 5.63 -0.33 4.05
C THR A 17 6.64 0.34 3.12
N HIS A 18 6.23 0.59 1.86
CA HIS A 18 7.10 1.28 0.90
C HIS A 18 7.50 2.67 1.38
N VAL A 19 6.56 3.51 1.82
CA VAL A 19 6.88 4.90 2.23
C VAL A 19 7.80 4.92 3.45
N LEU A 20 7.55 4.07 4.44
CA LEU A 20 8.39 4.00 5.64
C LEU A 20 9.81 3.51 5.30
N SER A 21 9.94 2.42 4.54
CA SER A 21 11.23 1.91 4.09
C SER A 21 11.99 2.91 3.22
N LEU A 22 11.30 3.55 2.27
CA LEU A 22 11.87 4.60 1.42
C LEU A 22 12.45 5.74 2.25
N LEU A 23 11.68 6.29 3.19
CA LEU A 23 12.11 7.43 4.00
C LEU A 23 13.23 7.08 4.97
N GLN A 24 13.20 5.89 5.56
CA GLN A 24 14.27 5.41 6.42
C GLN A 24 15.61 5.35 5.67
N ASN A 25 15.59 4.84 4.44
CA ASN A 25 16.80 4.74 3.62
C ASN A 25 17.21 6.09 3.00
N LEU A 26 16.26 6.89 2.53
CA LEU A 26 16.56 8.22 1.98
C LEU A 26 17.22 9.15 2.99
N ASN A 27 16.82 9.10 4.26
CA ASN A 27 17.40 9.93 5.32
C ASN A 27 18.87 9.61 5.64
N GLN A 28 19.43 8.55 5.06
CA GLN A 28 20.88 8.26 5.12
C GLN A 28 21.68 9.09 4.11
N VAL A 29 21.05 9.58 3.04
CA VAL A 29 21.73 10.27 1.93
C VAL A 29 21.21 11.68 1.65
N ILE A 30 19.96 11.97 2.00
CA ILE A 30 19.33 13.29 1.84
C ILE A 30 18.47 13.61 3.05
N THR A 31 18.01 14.85 3.19
CA THR A 31 17.01 15.20 4.20
C THR A 31 15.61 14.95 3.65
N ALA A 32 14.91 13.96 4.16
CA ALA A 32 13.53 13.64 3.79
C ALA A 32 12.61 13.86 5.02
N GLN A 33 11.64 14.78 4.89
CA GLN A 33 10.64 15.09 5.90
C GLN A 33 9.31 14.45 5.52
N LEU A 34 8.69 13.73 6.44
CA LEU A 34 7.34 13.20 6.27
C LEU A 34 6.30 14.18 6.83
N VAL A 35 5.25 14.44 6.07
CA VAL A 35 4.05 15.15 6.53
C VAL A 35 2.84 14.25 6.37
N CYS A 36 2.20 13.92 7.48
CA CYS A 36 0.93 13.21 7.51
C CYS A 36 -0.23 14.21 7.66
N PHE A 37 -1.31 13.99 6.91
CA PHE A 37 -2.54 14.80 7.03
C PHE A 37 -3.43 14.35 8.18
N ARG A 38 -3.09 13.26 8.84
CA ARG A 38 -3.76 12.74 10.02
C ARG A 38 -2.74 12.11 10.94
N ASP A 39 -2.88 12.35 12.23
CA ASP A 39 -2.14 11.62 13.26
C ASP A 39 -2.75 10.21 13.43
N GLY A 40 -1.96 9.26 13.88
CA GLY A 40 -2.37 7.88 14.08
C GLY A 40 -1.25 6.86 13.90
N PRO A 41 -1.58 5.57 13.82
CA PRO A 41 -0.62 4.47 13.84
C PRO A 41 0.49 4.57 12.77
N PHE A 42 0.19 5.14 11.61
CA PHE A 42 1.18 5.36 10.55
C PHE A 42 2.26 6.38 11.00
N ALA A 43 1.82 7.54 11.51
CA ALA A 43 2.73 8.59 11.96
C ALA A 43 3.52 8.18 13.21
N GLU A 44 2.89 7.42 14.10
CA GLU A 44 3.55 6.85 15.29
C GLU A 44 4.65 5.86 14.90
N GLU A 45 4.39 4.99 13.92
CA GLU A 45 5.39 4.04 13.42
C GLU A 45 6.55 4.76 12.72
N ALA A 46 6.26 5.77 11.90
CA ALA A 46 7.28 6.59 11.28
C ALA A 46 8.22 7.25 12.33
N ARG A 47 7.64 7.82 13.39
CA ARG A 47 8.41 8.39 14.50
C ARG A 47 9.26 7.34 15.23
N ARG A 48 8.71 6.13 15.48
CA ARG A 48 9.45 5.02 16.10
C ARG A 48 10.64 4.56 15.25
N MET A 49 10.51 4.65 13.92
CA MET A 49 11.59 4.36 12.96
C MET A 49 12.60 5.51 12.81
N GLY A 50 12.48 6.59 13.60
CA GLY A 50 13.36 7.74 13.52
C GLY A 50 13.13 8.64 12.30
N ILE A 51 12.02 8.48 11.58
CA ILE A 51 11.69 9.30 10.42
C ILE A 51 11.16 10.67 10.90
N PRO A 52 11.76 11.80 10.47
CA PRO A 52 11.27 13.12 10.79
C PRO A 52 9.82 13.28 10.32
N THR A 53 8.86 13.35 11.26
CA THR A 53 7.44 13.29 10.96
C THR A 53 6.70 14.49 11.54
N MET A 54 5.96 15.18 10.70
CA MET A 54 5.12 16.34 11.04
C MET A 54 3.64 16.03 10.72
N ILE A 55 2.74 16.59 11.52
CA ILE A 55 1.31 16.50 11.25
C ILE A 55 0.80 17.84 10.72
N CYS A 56 0.21 17.82 9.54
CA CYS A 56 -0.50 18.95 8.96
C CYS A 56 -1.95 18.56 8.66
N GLY A 57 -2.72 18.42 9.74
CA GLY A 57 -4.10 17.93 9.70
C GLY A 57 -5.14 18.99 9.30
N GLY A 58 -6.39 18.55 9.26
CA GLY A 58 -7.56 19.39 9.01
C GLY A 58 -8.23 19.13 7.66
N ASN A 59 -9.51 19.53 7.59
CA ASN A 59 -10.34 19.33 6.39
C ASN A 59 -10.40 20.59 5.50
N ASN A 60 -9.86 21.71 5.96
CA ASN A 60 -9.80 22.96 5.20
C ASN A 60 -8.57 22.97 4.29
N ILE A 61 -8.73 22.54 3.05
CA ILE A 61 -7.64 22.42 2.06
C ILE A 61 -6.93 23.75 1.83
N PRO A 62 -7.59 24.90 1.63
CA PRO A 62 -6.90 26.19 1.48
C PRO A 62 -6.02 26.55 2.67
N ARG A 63 -6.47 26.31 3.91
CA ARG A 63 -5.69 26.56 5.13
C ARG A 63 -4.48 25.62 5.21
N GLN A 64 -4.69 24.35 4.88
CA GLN A 64 -3.64 23.32 4.83
C GLN A 64 -2.57 23.69 3.79
N CYS A 65 -2.96 24.09 2.58
CA CYS A 65 -2.01 24.52 1.55
C CYS A 65 -1.20 25.74 1.98
N ARG A 66 -1.82 26.76 2.61
CA ARG A 66 -1.09 27.92 3.13
C ARG A 66 -0.06 27.53 4.19
N ALA A 67 -0.44 26.66 5.13
CA ALA A 67 0.48 26.18 6.17
C ALA A 67 1.66 25.41 5.56
N LEU A 68 1.38 24.51 4.59
CA LEU A 68 2.42 23.75 3.90
C LEU A 68 3.32 24.64 3.05
N THR A 69 2.78 25.63 2.34
CA THR A 69 3.60 26.61 1.60
C THR A 69 4.60 27.28 2.50
N LYS A 70 4.16 27.75 3.69
CA LYS A 70 5.06 28.36 4.68
C LYS A 70 6.12 27.36 5.16
N ILE A 71 5.73 26.14 5.54
CA ILE A 71 6.65 25.08 5.99
C ILE A 71 7.69 24.78 4.91
N ILE A 72 7.27 24.70 3.64
CA ILE A 72 8.14 24.41 2.51
C ILE A 72 9.17 25.51 2.29
N HIS A 73 8.75 26.77 2.31
CA HIS A 73 9.68 27.91 2.14
C HIS A 73 10.63 28.04 3.33
N ASP A 74 10.10 28.05 4.56
CA ASP A 74 10.92 28.19 5.78
C ASP A 74 11.92 27.04 5.94
N GLY A 75 11.53 25.83 5.51
CA GLY A 75 12.37 24.64 5.59
C GLY A 75 13.40 24.52 4.46
N GLY A 76 13.31 25.34 3.40
CA GLY A 76 14.20 25.28 2.24
C GLY A 76 14.11 23.96 1.47
N TYR A 77 12.89 23.39 1.35
CA TYR A 77 12.67 22.19 0.56
C TYR A 77 12.79 22.48 -0.95
N GLN A 78 13.17 21.46 -1.70
CA GLN A 78 13.49 21.56 -3.14
C GLN A 78 12.59 20.67 -4.01
N LEU A 79 11.85 19.73 -3.39
CA LEU A 79 10.95 18.80 -4.06
C LEU A 79 9.79 18.43 -3.14
N ILE A 80 8.60 18.32 -3.70
CA ILE A 80 7.41 17.78 -3.03
C ILE A 80 7.15 16.38 -3.61
N HIS A 81 7.10 15.36 -2.74
CA HIS A 81 6.81 13.99 -3.12
C HIS A 81 5.49 13.53 -2.49
N CYS A 82 4.54 13.15 -3.31
CA CYS A 82 3.18 12.79 -2.90
C CYS A 82 2.96 11.28 -2.92
N HIS A 83 2.21 10.79 -1.93
CA HIS A 83 1.79 9.39 -1.84
C HIS A 83 0.28 9.31 -1.59
N GLY A 84 -0.44 8.81 -2.59
CA GLY A 84 -1.90 8.62 -2.55
C GLY A 84 -2.73 9.85 -2.93
N SER A 85 -4.02 9.63 -3.14
CA SER A 85 -4.93 10.56 -3.81
C SER A 85 -5.03 11.94 -3.15
N ARG A 86 -5.13 11.98 -1.82
CA ARG A 86 -5.23 13.25 -1.08
C ARG A 86 -3.92 14.04 -1.15
N ALA A 87 -2.78 13.35 -1.06
CA ALA A 87 -1.47 13.99 -1.17
C ALA A 87 -1.24 14.53 -2.59
N ASN A 88 -1.66 13.78 -3.61
CA ASN A 88 -1.60 14.22 -5.00
C ASN A 88 -2.39 15.51 -5.22
N MET A 89 -3.62 15.58 -4.69
CA MET A 89 -4.45 16.77 -4.80
C MET A 89 -3.79 17.98 -4.11
N VAL A 90 -3.30 17.81 -2.88
CA VAL A 90 -2.62 18.88 -2.15
C VAL A 90 -1.34 19.29 -2.86
N GLY A 91 -0.52 18.33 -3.35
CA GLY A 91 0.69 18.58 -4.11
C GLY A 91 0.43 19.37 -5.39
N ALA A 92 -0.62 19.02 -6.15
CA ALA A 92 -1.01 19.75 -7.36
C ALA A 92 -1.37 21.22 -7.04
N LEU A 93 -2.02 21.47 -5.90
CA LEU A 93 -2.34 22.83 -5.44
C LEU A 93 -1.11 23.60 -4.93
N LEU A 94 -0.12 22.92 -4.37
CA LEU A 94 1.12 23.51 -3.86
C LEU A 94 2.11 23.89 -4.97
N ARG A 95 2.01 23.27 -6.14
CA ARG A 95 2.94 23.46 -7.25
C ARG A 95 3.16 24.95 -7.61
N LYS A 96 2.08 25.70 -7.82
CA LYS A 96 2.17 27.11 -8.17
C LYS A 96 2.68 28.00 -7.02
N PRO A 97 2.11 27.95 -5.81
CA PRO A 97 2.53 28.82 -4.73
C PRO A 97 3.94 28.54 -4.20
N THR A 98 4.46 27.33 -4.37
CA THR A 98 5.85 27.01 -3.94
C THR A 98 6.87 27.14 -5.08
N GLY A 99 6.46 27.03 -6.33
CA GLY A 99 7.35 26.98 -7.48
C GLY A 99 8.22 25.72 -7.55
N LEU A 100 7.96 24.72 -6.68
CA LEU A 100 8.75 23.51 -6.61
C LEU A 100 8.21 22.42 -7.56
N PRO A 101 9.07 21.55 -8.06
CA PRO A 101 8.63 20.35 -8.75
C PRO A 101 7.87 19.43 -7.77
N VAL A 102 6.82 18.80 -8.30
CA VAL A 102 5.98 17.86 -7.56
C VAL A 102 5.98 16.51 -8.26
N VAL A 103 6.33 15.47 -7.52
CA VAL A 103 6.32 14.08 -7.98
C VAL A 103 5.33 13.24 -7.16
N SER A 104 4.76 12.21 -7.75
CA SER A 104 3.93 11.23 -7.04
C SER A 104 4.39 9.80 -7.33
N THR A 105 4.46 8.96 -6.30
CA THR A 105 4.53 7.52 -6.48
C THR A 105 3.13 6.93 -6.56
N VAL A 106 2.85 6.22 -7.66
CA VAL A 106 1.58 5.54 -7.94
C VAL A 106 1.73 4.07 -7.58
N HIS A 107 1.04 3.65 -6.51
CA HIS A 107 1.14 2.31 -5.93
C HIS A 107 0.08 1.34 -6.45
N SER A 108 -0.99 1.85 -7.03
CA SER A 108 -2.14 1.09 -7.49
C SER A 108 -2.82 1.77 -8.66
N ASP A 109 -3.65 1.00 -9.38
CA ASP A 109 -4.52 1.56 -10.38
C ASP A 109 -5.59 2.46 -9.73
N TYR A 110 -5.45 3.78 -9.90
CA TYR A 110 -6.35 4.76 -9.31
C TYR A 110 -7.83 4.58 -9.70
N LYS A 111 -8.12 3.87 -10.80
CA LYS A 111 -9.50 3.55 -11.20
C LYS A 111 -10.09 2.40 -10.39
N LEU A 112 -9.23 1.54 -9.83
CA LEU A 112 -9.62 0.39 -9.02
C LEU A 112 -9.65 0.69 -7.52
N ASP A 113 -8.99 1.77 -7.07
CA ASP A 113 -8.92 2.14 -5.65
C ASP A 113 -10.30 2.32 -4.98
N TYR A 114 -11.33 2.58 -5.78
CA TYR A 114 -12.71 2.80 -5.32
C TYR A 114 -13.70 1.77 -5.90
N MET A 115 -13.24 0.55 -6.21
CA MET A 115 -14.14 -0.54 -6.62
C MET A 115 -15.19 -0.81 -5.53
N GLY A 116 -16.43 -1.01 -5.94
CA GLY A 116 -17.56 -1.19 -5.00
C GLY A 116 -18.13 0.10 -4.40
N ARG A 117 -17.50 1.27 -4.66
CA ARG A 117 -17.93 2.58 -4.12
C ARG A 117 -18.14 3.61 -5.24
N PRO A 118 -19.26 3.55 -5.99
CA PRO A 118 -19.44 4.33 -7.22
C PRO A 118 -19.34 5.84 -7.01
N PHE A 119 -19.90 6.38 -5.93
CA PHE A 119 -19.78 7.80 -5.60
C PHE A 119 -18.33 8.23 -5.29
N ALA A 120 -17.60 7.44 -4.54
CA ALA A 120 -16.20 7.70 -4.24
C ALA A 120 -15.33 7.63 -5.51
N ARG A 121 -15.64 6.72 -6.43
CA ARG A 121 -14.98 6.62 -7.73
C ARG A 121 -15.22 7.85 -8.60
N LEU A 122 -16.45 8.36 -8.67
CA LEU A 122 -16.79 9.56 -9.44
C LEU A 122 -16.15 10.83 -8.85
N THR A 123 -16.02 10.94 -7.54
CA THR A 123 -15.48 12.12 -6.86
C THR A 123 -13.97 12.02 -6.64
N PHE A 124 -13.54 11.14 -5.74
CA PHE A 124 -12.13 11.02 -5.37
C PHE A 124 -11.27 10.43 -6.49
N GLY A 125 -11.82 9.51 -7.30
CA GLY A 125 -11.13 8.98 -8.46
C GLY A 125 -10.89 10.06 -9.52
N ALA A 126 -11.88 10.91 -9.80
CA ALA A 126 -11.75 12.03 -10.74
C ALA A 126 -10.77 13.10 -10.22
N ILE A 127 -10.85 13.43 -8.92
CA ILE A 127 -9.91 14.37 -8.28
C ILE A 127 -8.47 13.84 -8.36
N ASN A 128 -8.27 12.55 -8.08
CA ASN A 128 -6.93 11.95 -8.17
C ASN A 128 -6.41 11.93 -9.62
N ALA A 129 -7.26 11.58 -10.58
CA ALA A 129 -6.90 11.62 -12.00
C ALA A 129 -6.53 13.04 -12.47
N TRP A 130 -7.29 14.05 -12.01
CA TRP A 130 -6.98 15.45 -12.25
C TRP A 130 -5.64 15.83 -11.60
N ALA A 131 -5.46 15.51 -10.32
CA ALA A 131 -4.23 15.82 -9.59
C ALA A 131 -3.01 15.22 -10.28
N LEU A 132 -3.04 13.92 -10.58
CA LEU A 132 -1.95 13.22 -11.27
C LEU A 132 -1.58 13.87 -12.61
N ARG A 133 -2.55 14.47 -13.34
CA ARG A 133 -2.25 15.19 -14.60
C ARG A 133 -1.55 16.53 -14.39
N HIS A 134 -1.70 17.12 -13.20
CA HIS A 134 -1.14 18.43 -12.86
C HIS A 134 0.18 18.36 -12.09
N LEU A 135 0.70 17.17 -11.81
CA LEU A 135 2.03 16.97 -11.25
C LEU A 135 3.10 17.04 -12.34
N ASP A 136 4.33 17.36 -11.94
CA ASP A 136 5.46 17.44 -12.87
C ASP A 136 5.94 16.05 -13.28
N TYR A 137 6.06 15.13 -12.31
CA TYR A 137 6.56 13.77 -12.56
C TYR A 137 5.73 12.73 -11.80
N ARG A 138 5.79 11.47 -12.28
CA ARG A 138 5.15 10.31 -11.68
C ARG A 138 6.12 9.14 -11.66
N ILE A 139 6.08 8.41 -10.56
CA ILE A 139 6.84 7.17 -10.39
C ILE A 139 5.82 6.04 -10.37
N GLY A 140 5.92 5.11 -11.32
CA GLY A 140 5.21 3.83 -11.26
C GLY A 140 6.06 2.80 -10.53
N VAL A 141 5.45 2.01 -9.67
CA VAL A 141 6.16 0.96 -8.90
C VAL A 141 6.53 -0.27 -9.73
N SER A 142 6.23 -0.25 -11.02
CA SER A 142 6.64 -1.26 -12.02
C SER A 142 6.48 -0.68 -13.43
N ASP A 143 7.13 -1.29 -14.43
CA ASP A 143 6.94 -0.94 -15.84
C ASP A 143 5.46 -1.11 -16.24
N ALA A 144 4.83 -2.21 -15.85
CA ALA A 144 3.41 -2.45 -16.13
C ALA A 144 2.50 -1.34 -15.55
N MET A 145 2.86 -0.73 -14.42
CA MET A 145 2.12 0.43 -13.88
C MET A 145 2.33 1.67 -14.72
N VAL A 146 3.53 1.90 -15.22
CA VAL A 146 3.83 3.01 -16.13
C VAL A 146 3.08 2.84 -17.44
N ASP A 147 3.14 1.66 -18.07
CA ASP A 147 2.43 1.34 -19.31
C ASP A 147 0.91 1.54 -19.15
N LEU A 148 0.34 1.03 -18.06
CA LEU A 148 -1.07 1.22 -17.73
C LEU A 148 -1.47 2.71 -17.68
N LEU A 149 -0.62 3.56 -17.13
CA LEU A 149 -0.92 4.98 -17.03
C LEU A 149 -0.75 5.70 -18.37
N ILE A 150 0.24 5.30 -19.17
CA ILE A 150 0.43 5.80 -20.54
C ILE A 150 -0.79 5.43 -21.40
N ASP A 151 -1.27 4.19 -21.34
CA ASP A 151 -2.50 3.73 -22.02
C ASP A 151 -3.75 4.51 -21.59
N ARG A 152 -3.73 5.11 -20.40
CA ARG A 152 -4.78 6.01 -19.90
C ARG A 152 -4.63 7.47 -20.31
N GLY A 153 -3.66 7.77 -21.19
CA GLY A 153 -3.44 9.08 -21.76
C GLY A 153 -2.61 10.03 -20.90
N PHE A 154 -1.75 9.49 -20.03
CA PHE A 154 -0.74 10.30 -19.38
C PHE A 154 0.50 10.46 -20.29
N PRO A 155 1.19 11.62 -20.27
CA PRO A 155 2.35 11.84 -21.11
C PRO A 155 3.55 10.96 -20.68
N PRO A 156 4.16 10.18 -21.60
CA PRO A 156 5.20 9.20 -21.27
C PRO A 156 6.51 9.83 -20.78
N ASP A 157 6.84 11.03 -21.22
CA ASP A 157 8.07 11.75 -20.88
C ASP A 157 8.18 12.18 -19.41
N LYS A 158 7.11 11.98 -18.63
CA LYS A 158 7.02 12.39 -17.22
C LYS A 158 6.87 11.22 -16.26
N PHE A 159 7.22 10.01 -16.71
CA PHE A 159 7.18 8.80 -15.91
C PHE A 159 8.55 8.20 -15.68
N TYR A 160 8.70 7.60 -14.51
CA TYR A 160 9.83 6.75 -14.14
C TYR A 160 9.29 5.45 -13.56
N ALA A 161 9.76 4.31 -14.03
CA ALA A 161 9.54 3.02 -13.37
C ALA A 161 10.61 2.85 -12.29
N ILE A 162 10.19 2.87 -11.03
CA ILE A 162 11.07 2.64 -9.87
C ILE A 162 10.42 1.60 -8.99
N TYR A 163 10.98 0.40 -9.00
CA TYR A 163 10.48 -0.74 -8.23
C TYR A 163 10.64 -0.50 -6.73
N ASN A 164 9.73 -1.06 -5.94
CA ASN A 164 9.87 -1.02 -4.50
C ASN A 164 11.12 -1.78 -4.06
N GLY A 165 11.93 -1.14 -3.22
CA GLY A 165 13.06 -1.81 -2.59
C GLY A 165 12.60 -2.84 -1.57
N ILE A 166 13.31 -3.97 -1.50
CA ILE A 166 13.16 -4.99 -0.47
C ILE A 166 14.52 -5.28 0.14
N ASP A 167 14.52 -5.64 1.42
CA ASP A 167 15.73 -6.17 2.05
C ASP A 167 15.89 -7.64 1.67
N PHE A 168 17.02 -7.98 1.04
CA PHE A 168 17.36 -9.35 0.65
C PHE A 168 18.04 -10.15 1.76
N THR A 169 18.30 -9.52 2.90
CA THR A 169 18.84 -10.16 4.10
C THR A 169 17.79 -10.21 5.21
N PRO A 170 16.72 -10.99 5.07
CA PRO A 170 15.73 -11.09 6.13
C PRO A 170 16.41 -11.71 7.38
N PRO A 171 16.03 -11.29 8.58
CA PRO A 171 16.47 -11.96 9.79
C PRO A 171 16.07 -13.43 9.73
N PRO A 172 16.86 -14.34 10.32
CA PRO A 172 16.49 -15.74 10.38
C PRO A 172 15.11 -15.90 11.06
N PRO A 173 14.27 -16.82 10.58
CA PRO A 173 12.96 -17.02 11.15
C PRO A 173 13.07 -17.37 12.63
N GLN A 174 12.26 -16.70 13.46
CA GLN A 174 12.24 -16.94 14.90
C GLN A 174 11.18 -18.01 15.24
N GLY A 175 11.64 -19.24 15.54
CA GLY A 175 10.78 -20.36 15.92
C GLY A 175 10.32 -21.26 14.77
N ASP A 176 9.52 -22.26 15.11
CA ASP A 176 9.01 -23.24 14.16
C ASP A 176 7.87 -22.67 13.32
N ARG A 177 7.93 -22.89 12.01
CA ARG A 177 6.93 -22.40 11.05
C ARG A 177 5.59 -23.11 11.23
N LEU A 178 5.58 -24.41 11.43
CA LEU A 178 4.36 -25.20 11.60
C LEU A 178 3.64 -24.79 12.87
N ASP A 179 4.37 -24.58 13.95
CA ASP A 179 3.79 -24.13 15.22
C ASP A 179 3.19 -22.73 15.09
N TYR A 180 3.85 -21.87 14.32
CA TYR A 180 3.28 -20.56 14.02
C TYR A 180 1.99 -20.66 13.20
N LEU A 181 1.96 -21.45 12.14
CA LEU A 181 0.75 -21.66 11.33
C LEU A 181 -0.39 -22.30 12.13
N ARG A 182 -0.07 -23.27 13.02
CA ARG A 182 -1.06 -23.84 13.96
C ARG A 182 -1.60 -22.80 14.93
N SER A 183 -0.77 -21.89 15.40
CA SER A 183 -1.21 -20.77 16.26
C SER A 183 -2.18 -19.82 15.58
N LEU A 184 -2.16 -19.78 14.23
CA LEU A 184 -3.13 -19.06 13.41
C LEU A 184 -4.40 -19.86 13.11
N GLY A 185 -4.51 -21.09 13.66
CA GLY A 185 -5.66 -21.98 13.47
C GLY A 185 -5.55 -22.91 12.25
N ALA A 186 -4.37 -22.99 11.61
CA ALA A 186 -4.18 -23.88 10.47
C ALA A 186 -4.00 -25.33 10.91
N ASP A 187 -4.75 -26.25 10.28
CA ASP A 187 -4.58 -27.69 10.44
C ASP A 187 -3.45 -28.18 9.52
N VAL A 188 -2.20 -28.09 10.02
CA VAL A 188 -1.00 -28.40 9.26
C VAL A 188 -0.07 -29.34 10.05
N ASP A 189 0.59 -30.23 9.33
CA ASP A 189 1.61 -31.16 9.82
C ASP A 189 2.86 -31.14 8.92
N ALA A 190 3.82 -32.03 9.20
CA ALA A 190 5.07 -32.12 8.44
C ALA A 190 4.86 -32.56 6.97
N ASP A 191 3.77 -33.25 6.66
CA ASP A 191 3.44 -33.71 5.31
C ASP A 191 2.60 -32.69 4.53
N SER A 192 2.10 -31.66 5.18
CA SER A 192 1.26 -30.64 4.56
C SER A 192 2.04 -29.77 3.58
N VAL A 193 1.43 -29.52 2.42
CA VAL A 193 1.91 -28.52 1.44
C VAL A 193 1.10 -27.27 1.62
N VAL A 194 1.71 -26.25 2.22
CA VAL A 194 1.04 -25.01 2.60
C VAL A 194 1.19 -23.93 1.53
N ILE A 195 0.08 -23.41 1.06
CA ILE A 195 0.00 -22.19 0.25
C ILE A 195 -0.38 -21.05 1.17
N GLY A 196 0.47 -20.03 1.28
CA GLY A 196 0.23 -18.83 2.08
C GLY A 196 -0.01 -17.59 1.22
N ILE A 197 -0.96 -16.75 1.63
CA ILE A 197 -1.13 -15.42 1.05
C ILE A 197 -1.46 -14.41 2.14
N ALA A 198 -0.80 -13.24 2.06
CA ALA A 198 -1.12 -12.10 2.92
C ALA A 198 -1.68 -10.96 2.07
N ALA A 199 -2.97 -10.67 2.20
CA ALA A 199 -3.63 -9.64 1.40
C ALA A 199 -4.91 -9.11 2.07
N ARG A 200 -5.29 -7.87 1.73
CA ARG A 200 -6.62 -7.37 2.07
C ARG A 200 -7.68 -8.14 1.30
N LEU A 201 -8.75 -8.55 1.98
CA LEU A 201 -9.85 -9.30 1.35
C LEU A 201 -10.84 -8.32 0.69
N ASN A 202 -10.47 -7.82 -0.47
CA ASN A 202 -11.28 -6.92 -1.28
C ASN A 202 -11.31 -7.40 -2.76
N PRO A 203 -12.25 -6.91 -3.58
CA PRO A 203 -12.42 -7.37 -4.97
C PRO A 203 -11.16 -7.25 -5.84
N VAL A 204 -10.30 -6.25 -5.56
CA VAL A 204 -9.05 -6.02 -6.33
C VAL A 204 -8.05 -7.16 -6.19
N LYS A 205 -8.09 -7.90 -5.07
CA LYS A 205 -7.17 -9.01 -4.80
C LYS A 205 -7.62 -10.35 -5.36
N ASP A 206 -8.86 -10.44 -5.82
CA ASP A 206 -9.46 -11.61 -6.46
C ASP A 206 -9.17 -12.95 -5.75
N MET A 207 -9.40 -12.96 -4.44
CA MET A 207 -9.23 -14.17 -3.62
C MET A 207 -10.16 -15.30 -4.06
N SER A 208 -11.25 -14.99 -4.75
CA SER A 208 -12.18 -15.99 -5.28
C SER A 208 -11.51 -16.88 -6.33
N THR A 209 -10.70 -16.32 -7.21
CA THR A 209 -9.92 -17.10 -8.19
C THR A 209 -8.90 -18.00 -7.49
N LEU A 210 -8.23 -17.52 -6.44
CA LEU A 210 -7.31 -18.34 -5.64
C LEU A 210 -8.02 -19.54 -5.00
N ILE A 211 -9.18 -19.33 -4.35
CA ILE A 211 -9.94 -20.40 -3.68
C ILE A 211 -10.43 -21.44 -4.70
N ARG A 212 -10.92 -21.02 -5.86
CA ARG A 212 -11.33 -21.96 -6.94
C ARG A 212 -10.14 -22.76 -7.47
N GLY A 213 -8.99 -22.10 -7.69
CA GLY A 213 -7.77 -22.78 -8.12
C GLY A 213 -7.26 -23.77 -7.07
N PHE A 214 -7.30 -23.37 -5.79
CA PHE A 214 -6.96 -24.24 -4.67
C PHE A 214 -7.86 -25.48 -4.60
N ALA A 215 -9.18 -25.30 -4.67
CA ALA A 215 -10.13 -26.41 -4.65
C ALA A 215 -9.84 -27.44 -5.74
N LYS A 216 -9.57 -26.98 -6.97
CA LYS A 216 -9.21 -27.86 -8.09
C LYS A 216 -7.87 -28.58 -7.86
N ALA A 217 -6.87 -27.89 -7.35
CA ALA A 217 -5.57 -28.50 -7.03
C ALA A 217 -5.69 -29.52 -5.87
N HIS A 218 -6.55 -29.26 -4.89
CA HIS A 218 -6.81 -30.16 -3.76
C HIS A 218 -7.45 -31.49 -4.19
N GLU A 219 -8.18 -31.54 -5.31
CA GLU A 219 -8.68 -32.82 -5.87
C GLU A 219 -7.55 -33.82 -6.11
N SER A 220 -6.40 -33.34 -6.60
CA SER A 220 -5.22 -34.15 -6.93
C SER A 220 -4.22 -34.27 -5.78
N CYS A 221 -4.22 -33.33 -4.83
CA CYS A 221 -3.27 -33.33 -3.72
C CYS A 221 -3.97 -33.02 -2.38
N LYS A 222 -4.35 -34.06 -1.64
CA LYS A 222 -5.08 -33.92 -0.37
C LYS A 222 -4.26 -33.33 0.78
N ARG A 223 -2.95 -33.22 0.62
CA ARG A 223 -2.05 -32.58 1.59
C ARG A 223 -2.00 -31.06 1.48
N LEU A 224 -2.63 -30.48 0.44
CA LEU A 224 -2.68 -29.03 0.29
C LEU A 224 -3.48 -28.38 1.41
N ARG A 225 -2.92 -27.28 1.93
CA ARG A 225 -3.57 -26.37 2.89
C ARG A 225 -3.40 -24.94 2.39
N LEU A 226 -4.44 -24.13 2.53
CA LEU A 226 -4.39 -22.71 2.17
C LEU A 226 -4.56 -21.86 3.43
N VAL A 227 -3.59 -20.98 3.68
CA VAL A 227 -3.65 -20.02 4.80
C VAL A 227 -3.72 -18.60 4.24
N ILE A 228 -4.82 -17.92 4.53
CA ILE A 228 -5.10 -16.56 4.07
C ILE A 228 -4.96 -15.60 5.26
N ALA A 229 -3.89 -14.82 5.26
CA ALA A 229 -3.66 -13.75 6.23
C ALA A 229 -4.21 -12.43 5.71
N GLY A 230 -5.09 -11.81 6.47
CA GLY A 230 -5.73 -10.53 6.14
C GLY A 230 -7.21 -10.53 6.42
N ASP A 231 -7.81 -9.35 6.31
CA ASP A 231 -9.24 -9.12 6.52
C ASP A 231 -9.79 -8.16 5.47
N GLY A 232 -11.11 -8.07 5.37
CA GLY A 232 -11.80 -7.18 4.44
C GLY A 232 -13.25 -7.55 4.16
N GLU A 233 -13.89 -6.72 3.35
CA GLU A 233 -15.32 -6.80 3.05
C GLU A 233 -15.77 -8.09 2.38
N GLU A 234 -14.86 -8.83 1.73
CA GLU A 234 -15.16 -10.11 1.09
C GLU A 234 -15.00 -11.34 2.01
N ARG A 235 -14.57 -11.16 3.27
CA ARG A 235 -14.29 -12.28 4.19
C ARG A 235 -15.41 -13.30 4.26
N GLN A 236 -16.67 -12.83 4.44
CA GLN A 236 -17.84 -13.72 4.53
C GLN A 236 -18.10 -14.46 3.21
N LYS A 237 -18.13 -13.74 2.10
CA LYS A 237 -18.35 -14.29 0.74
C LYS A 237 -17.31 -15.35 0.38
N LEU A 238 -16.04 -15.13 0.75
CA LEU A 238 -14.96 -16.09 0.49
C LEU A 238 -15.09 -17.35 1.35
N GLY A 239 -15.57 -17.23 2.59
CA GLY A 239 -15.89 -18.36 3.44
C GLY A 239 -17.04 -19.20 2.88
N ASP A 240 -18.08 -18.55 2.37
CA ASP A 240 -19.22 -19.23 1.74
C ASP A 240 -18.80 -19.95 0.45
N LEU A 241 -17.92 -19.33 -0.35
CA LEU A 241 -17.34 -19.97 -1.54
C LEU A 241 -16.51 -21.23 -1.17
N ALA A 242 -15.72 -21.17 -0.08
CA ALA A 242 -14.95 -22.33 0.37
C ALA A 242 -15.85 -23.49 0.77
N LYS A 243 -17.00 -23.22 1.43
CA LYS A 243 -18.02 -24.22 1.75
C LYS A 243 -18.69 -24.80 0.51
N GLU A 244 -19.10 -23.92 -0.44
CA GLU A 244 -19.70 -24.34 -1.70
C GLU A 244 -18.78 -25.32 -2.46
N LEU A 245 -17.47 -25.09 -2.41
CA LEU A 245 -16.47 -25.94 -3.05
C LEU A 245 -16.00 -27.13 -2.19
N GLY A 246 -16.51 -27.29 -0.98
CA GLY A 246 -16.18 -28.39 -0.06
C GLY A 246 -14.75 -28.41 0.44
N VAL A 247 -14.11 -27.23 0.54
CA VAL A 247 -12.71 -27.06 1.00
C VAL A 247 -12.56 -26.13 2.19
N GLU A 248 -13.64 -25.90 2.94
CA GLU A 248 -13.60 -24.98 4.09
C GLU A 248 -12.68 -25.45 5.24
N LYS A 249 -12.46 -26.76 5.36
CA LYS A 249 -11.57 -27.34 6.39
C LYS A 249 -10.09 -27.21 6.04
N GLU A 250 -9.79 -27.13 4.77
CA GLU A 250 -8.44 -27.01 4.23
C GLU A 250 -7.97 -25.57 4.05
N ILE A 251 -8.89 -24.61 4.26
CA ILE A 251 -8.62 -23.18 4.14
C ILE A 251 -8.71 -22.50 5.51
N THR A 252 -7.60 -21.93 5.96
CA THR A 252 -7.57 -21.15 7.19
C THR A 252 -7.56 -19.66 6.86
N PHE A 253 -8.54 -18.94 7.37
CA PHE A 253 -8.56 -17.48 7.33
C PHE A 253 -8.00 -16.95 8.65
N ALA A 254 -6.73 -16.62 8.65
CA ALA A 254 -5.98 -16.23 9.84
C ALA A 254 -6.30 -14.81 10.36
N GLY A 255 -7.10 -14.03 9.63
CA GLY A 255 -7.36 -12.63 9.98
C GLY A 255 -6.13 -11.73 9.81
N TRP A 256 -6.16 -10.57 10.43
CA TRP A 256 -5.04 -9.63 10.36
C TRP A 256 -3.87 -10.11 11.22
N ILE A 257 -2.70 -10.28 10.60
CA ILE A 257 -1.45 -10.65 11.28
C ILE A 257 -0.62 -9.38 11.49
N SER A 258 -0.25 -9.12 12.74
CA SER A 258 0.53 -7.93 13.16
C SER A 258 2.02 -8.26 13.43
N GLY A 259 2.53 -9.32 12.89
CA GLY A 259 3.93 -9.78 13.07
C GLY A 259 4.09 -11.22 12.64
N GLY A 260 5.33 -11.74 12.64
CA GLY A 260 5.60 -13.12 12.28
C GLY A 260 5.45 -13.43 10.79
N MET A 261 5.51 -12.43 9.92
CA MET A 261 5.48 -12.63 8.46
C MET A 261 6.70 -13.43 7.97
N ASP A 262 7.81 -13.34 8.65
CA ASP A 262 9.01 -14.15 8.47
C ASP A 262 8.77 -15.65 8.69
N ARG A 263 7.79 -16.00 9.53
CA ARG A 263 7.38 -17.39 9.79
C ARG A 263 6.17 -17.80 8.97
N PHE A 264 5.45 -16.84 8.40
CA PHE A 264 4.29 -17.09 7.55
C PHE A 264 4.72 -17.64 6.18
N TYR A 265 5.81 -17.12 5.61
CA TYR A 265 6.43 -17.54 4.37
C TYR A 265 7.67 -18.40 4.65
#